data_8771b40b02cbc8cf30263f000bcb3729
#
_entry.id   8771b40b02cbc8cf30263f000bcb3729
#
_cell.length_a   1.000
_cell.length_b   1.000
_cell.length_c   1.000
_cell.angle_alpha   90.00
_cell.angle_beta   90.00
_cell.angle_gamma   90.00
#
_symmetry.space_group_name_H-M   'P 1'
#
loop_
_entity.id
_entity.type
_entity.pdbx_description
1 polymer ?
#
loop_
_entity_poly.entity_id
_entity_poly.type
_entity_poly.pdbx_seq_one_letter_code
_entity_poly.pdbx_strand_id
1 'polypeptide(L)'
;MAFTLMKGSEAIAEAAIRAGCRYFFGYPITPQTEIPEYMSARMPEIGGCFLQAESEVGAINMVYGAAGTGARVLTSSSSPGVSLKQEGISYIAASELPCVIMNVMRGGPGLGSIQAGQGDYFQATKGGGHGDYHLVVFAPASVQEAIDLMAVAFDTADKYRNPVMVVADGMICQMMEPVVLPEMQDYKVDYSVKTWAANGHGMSKPHRAIINSLYINTEDLDMLNERLQATYREIEANEVRYEAYNLEGAEIVCTAFGTVARITKSAIDDLKEEGFNVGLIRPITLWPFPYKELHDAATAPGVKAVLDVELNAGQMLEDVKLAMNGDQKVDFFGHYGSHMPTPEEIKEKLLSMREVL
;
A
#
# COMPACT_ATOMS: atom_id res chain seq x y z
N MET A 1 -8.56 -5.17 25.68
CA MET A 1 -9.32 -4.55 24.58
C MET A 1 -10.36 -5.55 24.11
N ALA A 2 -11.58 -5.11 23.74
CA ALA A 2 -12.62 -6.02 23.27
C ALA A 2 -12.41 -6.29 21.78
N PHE A 3 -12.57 -7.56 21.39
CA PHE A 3 -12.60 -7.94 19.97
C PHE A 3 -13.97 -7.61 19.38
N THR A 4 -13.97 -7.09 18.17
CA THR A 4 -15.17 -6.85 17.37
C THR A 4 -15.03 -7.63 16.07
N LEU A 5 -16.05 -8.40 15.70
CA LEU A 5 -16.07 -9.08 14.41
C LEU A 5 -16.45 -8.05 13.33
N MET A 6 -15.56 -7.78 12.39
CA MET A 6 -15.77 -6.79 11.34
C MET A 6 -15.36 -7.33 9.97
N LYS A 7 -16.02 -6.85 8.93
CA LYS A 7 -15.61 -7.04 7.54
C LYS A 7 -14.39 -6.13 7.25
N GLY A 8 -13.44 -6.63 6.48
CA GLY A 8 -12.20 -5.90 6.22
C GLY A 8 -12.39 -4.49 5.69
N SER A 9 -13.29 -4.32 4.71
CA SER A 9 -13.63 -2.99 4.16
C SER A 9 -14.13 -2.01 5.23
N GLU A 10 -15.04 -2.47 6.11
CA GLU A 10 -15.60 -1.64 7.19
C GLU A 10 -14.53 -1.33 8.25
N ALA A 11 -13.71 -2.32 8.57
CA ALA A 11 -12.63 -2.17 9.55
C ALA A 11 -11.58 -1.15 9.09
N ILE A 12 -11.18 -1.19 7.82
CA ILE A 12 -10.27 -0.22 7.19
C ILE A 12 -10.87 1.19 7.23
N ALA A 13 -12.16 1.33 6.89
CA ALA A 13 -12.86 2.61 6.91
C ALA A 13 -12.92 3.19 8.33
N GLU A 14 -13.30 2.38 9.33
CA GLU A 14 -13.34 2.83 10.73
C GLU A 14 -11.95 3.15 11.27
N ALA A 15 -10.92 2.38 10.89
CA ALA A 15 -9.54 2.67 11.27
C ALA A 15 -9.06 4.02 10.73
N ALA A 16 -9.39 4.37 9.48
CA ALA A 16 -9.09 5.68 8.91
C ALA A 16 -9.77 6.82 9.70
N ILE A 17 -11.04 6.66 10.05
CA ILE A 17 -11.80 7.61 10.87
C ILE A 17 -11.09 7.79 12.23
N ARG A 18 -10.73 6.70 12.88
CA ARG A 18 -10.04 6.69 14.18
C ARG A 18 -8.65 7.30 14.12
N ALA A 19 -7.97 7.15 12.98
CA ALA A 19 -6.71 7.82 12.70
C ALA A 19 -6.84 9.32 12.35
N GLY A 20 -8.01 9.91 12.53
CA GLY A 20 -8.22 11.34 12.31
C GLY A 20 -8.62 11.76 10.91
N CYS A 21 -8.96 10.83 10.04
CA CYS A 21 -9.55 11.17 8.73
C CYS A 21 -10.90 11.85 8.94
N ARG A 22 -11.08 13.03 8.30
CA ARG A 22 -12.32 13.80 8.36
C ARG A 22 -12.90 14.13 6.98
N TYR A 23 -12.21 13.73 5.90
CA TYR A 23 -12.64 13.95 4.53
C TYR A 23 -12.48 12.68 3.73
N PHE A 24 -13.56 12.26 3.07
CA PHE A 24 -13.57 11.15 2.14
C PHE A 24 -14.21 11.59 0.82
N PHE A 25 -13.49 11.37 -0.27
CA PHE A 25 -13.97 11.59 -1.63
C PHE A 25 -13.70 10.35 -2.46
N GLY A 26 -14.74 9.78 -3.07
CA GLY A 26 -14.63 8.54 -3.81
C GLY A 26 -15.68 8.38 -4.88
N TYR A 27 -15.53 7.33 -5.67
CA TYR A 27 -16.51 6.86 -6.64
C TYR A 27 -16.67 5.34 -6.46
N PRO A 28 -17.90 4.80 -6.46
CA PRO A 28 -18.13 3.39 -6.19
C PRO A 28 -17.58 2.50 -7.31
N ILE A 29 -16.84 1.47 -6.92
CA ILE A 29 -16.31 0.43 -7.81
C ILE A 29 -16.08 -0.85 -7.00
N THR A 30 -16.51 -2.01 -7.54
CA THR A 30 -16.29 -3.32 -6.91
C THR A 30 -14.80 -3.73 -7.00
N PRO A 31 -14.20 -4.29 -5.91
CA PRO A 31 -14.80 -4.76 -4.67
C PRO A 31 -14.64 -3.80 -3.46
N GLN A 32 -14.40 -2.52 -3.65
CA GLN A 32 -14.19 -1.55 -2.56
C GLN A 32 -15.49 -0.86 -2.06
N THR A 33 -16.65 -1.17 -2.64
CA THR A 33 -17.91 -0.42 -2.46
C THR A 33 -18.30 -0.23 -0.99
N GLU A 34 -18.04 -1.20 -0.12
CA GLU A 34 -18.37 -1.11 1.30
C GLU A 34 -17.55 -0.05 2.06
N ILE A 35 -16.37 0.36 1.55
CA ILE A 35 -15.60 1.46 2.15
C ILE A 35 -16.38 2.78 2.03
N PRO A 36 -16.78 3.27 0.83
CA PRO A 36 -17.58 4.47 0.74
C PRO A 36 -18.96 4.34 1.39
N GLU A 37 -19.59 3.16 1.39
CA GLU A 37 -20.86 2.93 2.11
C GLU A 37 -20.67 3.18 3.60
N TYR A 38 -19.67 2.59 4.23
CA TYR A 38 -19.34 2.81 5.64
C TYR A 38 -19.02 4.28 5.92
N MET A 39 -18.17 4.90 5.10
CA MET A 39 -17.80 6.31 5.22
C MET A 39 -19.00 7.24 5.08
N SER A 40 -19.97 6.93 4.19
CA SER A 40 -21.16 7.74 3.99
C SER A 40 -22.05 7.82 5.23
N ALA A 41 -22.12 6.73 6.00
CA ALA A 41 -22.85 6.66 7.24
C ALA A 41 -22.10 7.36 8.41
N ARG A 42 -20.79 7.08 8.53
CA ARG A 42 -20.01 7.48 9.72
C ARG A 42 -19.51 8.92 9.67
N MET A 43 -19.14 9.45 8.51
CA MET A 43 -18.58 10.81 8.40
C MET A 43 -19.51 11.90 8.93
N PRO A 44 -20.83 11.91 8.61
CA PRO A 44 -21.76 12.88 9.20
C PRO A 44 -21.86 12.82 10.74
N GLU A 45 -21.77 11.61 11.32
CA GLU A 45 -21.88 11.42 12.78
C GLU A 45 -20.71 12.04 13.55
N ILE A 46 -19.53 12.13 12.92
CA ILE A 46 -18.30 12.66 13.53
C ILE A 46 -17.97 14.09 13.07
N GLY A 47 -18.90 14.75 12.35
CA GLY A 47 -18.67 16.08 11.79
C GLY A 47 -17.64 16.10 10.65
N GLY A 48 -17.40 14.97 10.00
CA GLY A 48 -16.57 14.83 8.81
C GLY A 48 -17.35 15.12 7.53
N CYS A 49 -16.65 15.07 6.38
CA CYS A 49 -17.23 15.28 5.06
C CYS A 49 -17.09 14.00 4.24
N PHE A 50 -18.22 13.50 3.75
CA PHE A 50 -18.30 12.47 2.72
C PHE A 50 -18.88 13.07 1.45
N LEU A 51 -18.26 12.81 0.30
CA LEU A 51 -18.84 13.16 -1.00
C LEU A 51 -18.52 12.10 -2.03
N GLN A 52 -19.56 11.57 -2.66
CA GLN A 52 -19.41 10.74 -3.84
C GLN A 52 -19.26 11.66 -5.07
N ALA A 53 -18.09 11.60 -5.71
CA ALA A 53 -17.84 12.32 -6.94
C ALA A 53 -18.55 11.65 -8.14
N GLU A 54 -18.61 12.35 -9.25
CA GLU A 54 -19.15 11.83 -10.51
C GLU A 54 -18.21 10.84 -11.22
N SER A 55 -16.93 10.81 -10.81
CA SER A 55 -15.88 9.94 -11.37
C SER A 55 -14.67 9.85 -10.43
N GLU A 56 -13.78 8.92 -10.68
CA GLU A 56 -12.50 8.82 -9.96
C GLU A 56 -11.61 10.04 -10.21
N VAL A 57 -11.67 10.63 -11.41
CA VAL A 57 -10.97 11.89 -11.76
C VAL A 57 -11.49 13.04 -10.89
N GLY A 58 -12.81 13.18 -10.76
CA GLY A 58 -13.41 14.16 -9.86
C GLY A 58 -13.00 13.93 -8.40
N ALA A 59 -13.06 12.67 -7.94
CA ALA A 59 -12.70 12.30 -6.57
C ALA A 59 -11.25 12.68 -6.22
N ILE A 60 -10.28 12.36 -7.08
CA ILE A 60 -8.87 12.66 -6.77
C ILE A 60 -8.58 14.17 -6.77
N ASN A 61 -9.26 14.95 -7.59
CA ASN A 61 -9.14 16.41 -7.58
C ASN A 61 -9.75 17.02 -6.30
N MET A 62 -10.83 16.43 -5.76
CA MET A 62 -11.35 16.81 -4.44
C MET A 62 -10.37 16.49 -3.31
N VAL A 63 -9.70 15.31 -3.39
CA VAL A 63 -8.61 14.93 -2.48
C VAL A 63 -7.47 15.93 -2.53
N TYR A 64 -7.05 16.34 -3.73
CA TYR A 64 -6.02 17.35 -3.94
C TYR A 64 -6.36 18.66 -3.23
N GLY A 65 -7.60 19.15 -3.41
CA GLY A 65 -8.09 20.34 -2.73
C GLY A 65 -8.10 20.21 -1.21
N ALA A 66 -8.64 19.12 -0.67
CA ALA A 66 -8.71 18.88 0.77
C ALA A 66 -7.32 18.69 1.40
N ALA A 67 -6.44 17.92 0.76
CA ALA A 67 -5.06 17.74 1.22
C ALA A 67 -4.32 19.08 1.29
N GLY A 68 -4.55 19.97 0.31
CA GLY A 68 -3.99 21.33 0.29
C GLY A 68 -4.38 22.19 1.48
N THR A 69 -5.47 21.87 2.20
CA THR A 69 -5.84 22.56 3.44
C THR A 69 -5.12 22.02 4.70
N GLY A 70 -4.33 20.97 4.55
CA GLY A 70 -3.66 20.29 5.67
C GLY A 70 -4.49 19.23 6.38
N ALA A 71 -5.71 18.97 5.92
CA ALA A 71 -6.59 17.96 6.51
C ALA A 71 -6.15 16.53 6.16
N ARG A 72 -6.44 15.57 7.04
CA ARG A 72 -6.34 14.14 6.73
C ARG A 72 -7.50 13.73 5.84
N VAL A 73 -7.19 13.27 4.64
CA VAL A 73 -8.17 12.88 3.61
C VAL A 73 -7.86 11.49 3.10
N LEU A 74 -8.92 10.69 2.90
CA LEU A 74 -8.89 9.36 2.32
C LEU A 74 -9.66 9.36 1.00
N THR A 75 -9.14 8.62 0.03
CA THR A 75 -9.91 8.12 -1.11
C THR A 75 -9.71 6.63 -1.24
N SER A 76 -10.73 5.92 -1.71
CA SER A 76 -10.62 4.51 -2.07
C SER A 76 -11.02 4.28 -3.51
N SER A 77 -10.49 3.22 -4.10
CA SER A 77 -10.86 2.74 -5.43
C SER A 77 -10.42 1.28 -5.62
N SER A 78 -10.58 0.77 -6.82
CA SER A 78 -10.09 -0.54 -7.24
C SER A 78 -9.41 -0.39 -8.59
N SER A 79 -8.28 -1.01 -8.77
CA SER A 79 -7.46 -1.18 -9.99
C SER A 79 -7.75 -0.22 -11.16
N PRO A 80 -8.80 -0.41 -12.01
CA PRO A 80 -9.07 0.50 -13.13
C PRO A 80 -9.47 1.91 -12.66
N GLY A 81 -10.11 2.05 -11.50
CA GLY A 81 -10.43 3.37 -10.93
C GLY A 81 -9.18 4.08 -10.40
N VAL A 82 -8.20 3.34 -9.88
CA VAL A 82 -6.88 3.92 -9.52
C VAL A 82 -6.15 4.38 -10.78
N SER A 83 -6.28 3.67 -11.91
CA SER A 83 -5.74 4.13 -13.20
C SER A 83 -6.25 5.52 -13.58
N LEU A 84 -7.55 5.79 -13.36
CA LEU A 84 -8.13 7.12 -13.62
C LEU A 84 -7.65 8.21 -12.65
N LYS A 85 -7.15 7.83 -11.48
CA LYS A 85 -6.64 8.78 -10.48
C LYS A 85 -5.17 9.15 -10.67
N GLN A 86 -4.43 8.47 -11.53
CA GLN A 86 -2.97 8.58 -11.61
C GLN A 86 -2.47 10.00 -11.94
N GLU A 87 -3.15 10.73 -12.81
CA GLU A 87 -2.82 12.13 -13.10
C GLU A 87 -2.92 12.99 -11.83
N GLY A 88 -4.06 12.89 -11.12
CA GLY A 88 -4.26 13.63 -9.88
C GLY A 88 -3.29 13.22 -8.76
N ILE A 89 -2.91 11.96 -8.68
CA ILE A 89 -1.89 11.47 -7.74
C ILE A 89 -0.53 12.13 -8.04
N SER A 90 -0.15 12.26 -9.32
CA SER A 90 1.08 12.96 -9.70
C SER A 90 1.06 14.44 -9.30
N TYR A 91 -0.11 15.11 -9.41
CA TYR A 91 -0.28 16.50 -8.95
C TYR A 91 -0.14 16.62 -7.43
N ILE A 92 -0.71 15.69 -6.67
CA ILE A 92 -0.61 15.65 -5.20
C ILE A 92 0.85 15.47 -4.79
N ALA A 93 1.58 14.54 -5.42
CA ALA A 93 2.99 14.31 -5.16
C ALA A 93 3.84 15.54 -5.50
N ALA A 94 3.66 16.13 -6.68
CA ALA A 94 4.38 17.35 -7.10
C ALA A 94 4.07 18.57 -6.22
N SER A 95 2.90 18.61 -5.59
CA SER A 95 2.52 19.66 -4.65
C SER A 95 2.95 19.36 -3.20
N GLU A 96 3.66 18.25 -2.97
CA GLU A 96 4.12 17.82 -1.65
C GLU A 96 2.96 17.79 -0.63
N LEU A 97 1.86 17.09 -0.97
CA LEU A 97 0.65 17.03 -0.15
C LEU A 97 0.42 15.63 0.44
N PRO A 98 0.03 15.55 1.73
CA PRO A 98 -0.30 14.30 2.37
C PRO A 98 -1.73 13.85 2.03
N CYS A 99 -1.90 12.61 1.62
CA CYS A 99 -3.19 11.93 1.57
C CYS A 99 -3.00 10.42 1.65
N VAL A 100 -4.08 9.69 1.96
CA VAL A 100 -4.08 8.23 1.92
C VAL A 100 -5.00 7.76 0.81
N ILE A 101 -4.52 6.80 0.03
CA ILE A 101 -5.22 6.18 -1.08
C ILE A 101 -5.35 4.69 -0.77
N MET A 102 -6.58 4.18 -0.65
CA MET A 102 -6.84 2.76 -0.51
C MET A 102 -7.14 2.15 -1.88
N ASN A 103 -6.31 1.22 -2.33
CA ASN A 103 -6.54 0.43 -3.53
C ASN A 103 -6.96 -0.99 -3.13
N VAL A 104 -8.21 -1.36 -3.41
CA VAL A 104 -8.66 -2.75 -3.29
C VAL A 104 -8.45 -3.43 -4.63
N MET A 105 -7.32 -4.12 -4.76
CA MET A 105 -6.88 -4.72 -6.01
C MET A 105 -7.79 -5.84 -6.48
N ARG A 106 -8.04 -5.87 -7.78
CA ARG A 106 -8.81 -6.91 -8.47
C ARG A 106 -8.09 -7.40 -9.73
N GLY A 107 -8.55 -8.52 -10.27
CA GLY A 107 -7.95 -9.10 -11.48
C GLY A 107 -8.07 -8.20 -12.70
N GLY A 108 -6.95 -8.01 -13.41
CA GLY A 108 -6.83 -7.28 -14.67
C GLY A 108 -6.34 -8.22 -15.79
N PRO A 109 -5.97 -7.66 -16.96
CA PRO A 109 -6.04 -6.24 -17.36
C PRO A 109 -7.42 -5.78 -17.83
N GLY A 110 -7.54 -4.49 -18.15
CA GLY A 110 -8.76 -3.85 -18.64
C GLY A 110 -9.81 -3.69 -17.53
N LEU A 111 -11.09 -3.97 -17.85
CA LEU A 111 -12.13 -3.98 -16.83
C LEU A 111 -11.95 -5.16 -15.86
N GLY A 112 -11.35 -6.23 -16.32
CA GLY A 112 -10.90 -7.39 -15.57
C GLY A 112 -12.01 -8.17 -14.87
N SER A 113 -11.67 -8.73 -13.71
CA SER A 113 -12.54 -9.47 -12.82
C SER A 113 -12.76 -8.71 -11.53
N ILE A 114 -13.91 -8.88 -10.88
CA ILE A 114 -14.17 -8.35 -9.53
C ILE A 114 -13.49 -9.17 -8.42
N GLN A 115 -12.91 -10.31 -8.77
CA GLN A 115 -12.19 -11.16 -7.83
C GLN A 115 -10.83 -10.58 -7.47
N ALA A 116 -10.26 -11.04 -6.36
CA ALA A 116 -8.96 -10.60 -5.86
C ALA A 116 -7.84 -10.75 -6.90
N GLY A 117 -6.89 -9.83 -6.91
CA GLY A 117 -5.70 -9.85 -7.75
C GLY A 117 -4.58 -9.03 -7.12
N GLN A 118 -3.35 -9.17 -7.63
CA GLN A 118 -2.18 -8.39 -7.20
C GLN A 118 -1.47 -7.75 -8.40
N GLY A 119 -2.21 -7.52 -9.50
CA GLY A 119 -1.67 -7.00 -10.76
C GLY A 119 -1.36 -5.50 -10.77
N ASP A 120 -1.58 -4.79 -9.66
CA ASP A 120 -1.33 -3.36 -9.55
C ASP A 120 0.01 -3.02 -8.88
N TYR A 121 0.89 -4.01 -8.69
CA TYR A 121 2.18 -3.78 -8.03
C TYR A 121 2.99 -2.70 -8.76
N PHE A 122 3.16 -2.80 -10.07
CA PHE A 122 3.86 -1.77 -10.84
C PHE A 122 3.16 -0.42 -10.80
N GLN A 123 1.83 -0.41 -10.93
CA GLN A 123 1.05 0.82 -10.86
C GLN A 123 1.26 1.56 -9.53
N ALA A 124 1.36 0.81 -8.42
CA ALA A 124 1.56 1.37 -7.10
C ALA A 124 3.02 1.78 -6.81
N THR A 125 3.99 0.98 -7.24
CA THR A 125 5.40 1.12 -6.84
C THR A 125 6.29 1.81 -7.87
N LYS A 126 6.00 1.64 -9.17
CA LYS A 126 6.80 2.21 -10.27
C LYS A 126 6.19 3.50 -10.84
N GLY A 127 5.05 3.95 -10.28
CA GLY A 127 4.33 5.14 -10.73
C GLY A 127 3.39 4.87 -11.91
N GLY A 128 2.17 5.37 -11.81
CA GLY A 128 1.16 5.26 -12.87
C GLY A 128 0.86 6.58 -13.56
N GLY A 129 1.27 7.70 -12.96
CA GLY A 129 1.23 9.04 -13.55
C GLY A 129 2.53 9.34 -14.31
N HIS A 130 2.91 10.62 -14.37
CA HIS A 130 4.17 11.03 -15.00
C HIS A 130 5.07 11.76 -14.01
N GLY A 131 6.38 11.74 -14.27
CA GLY A 131 7.42 12.35 -13.45
C GLY A 131 8.06 11.35 -12.48
N ASP A 132 9.11 11.81 -11.82
CA ASP A 132 9.96 10.99 -10.96
C ASP A 132 9.46 11.00 -9.51
N TYR A 133 8.19 10.60 -9.31
CA TYR A 133 7.60 10.53 -7.98
C TYR A 133 7.37 9.10 -7.50
N HIS A 134 7.35 8.93 -6.18
CA HIS A 134 7.02 7.68 -5.51
C HIS A 134 5.93 7.90 -4.46
N LEU A 135 5.12 6.87 -4.25
CA LEU A 135 4.23 6.73 -3.10
C LEU A 135 4.89 5.81 -2.07
N VAL A 136 4.64 6.04 -0.78
CA VAL A 136 4.85 4.95 0.17
C VAL A 136 3.70 3.96 -0.01
N VAL A 137 4.01 2.68 -0.17
CA VAL A 137 3.02 1.65 -0.49
C VAL A 137 3.05 0.56 0.58
N PHE A 138 1.96 0.42 1.34
CA PHE A 138 1.78 -0.63 2.34
C PHE A 138 0.89 -1.75 1.82
N ALA A 139 1.24 -3.00 2.13
CA ALA A 139 0.50 -4.19 1.75
C ALA A 139 0.20 -5.08 2.99
N PRO A 140 -0.93 -4.86 3.67
CA PRO A 140 -1.34 -5.71 4.78
C PRO A 140 -1.65 -7.14 4.34
N ALA A 141 -1.43 -8.12 5.24
CA ALA A 141 -1.77 -9.53 5.04
C ALA A 141 -2.94 -10.00 5.90
N SER A 142 -3.52 -9.14 6.74
CA SER A 142 -4.71 -9.43 7.56
C SER A 142 -5.56 -8.19 7.76
N VAL A 143 -6.79 -8.36 8.23
CA VAL A 143 -7.68 -7.24 8.54
C VAL A 143 -7.12 -6.41 9.71
N GLN A 144 -6.56 -7.07 10.74
CA GLN A 144 -5.94 -6.34 11.85
C GLN A 144 -4.75 -5.51 11.38
N GLU A 145 -3.88 -6.07 10.57
CA GLU A 145 -2.72 -5.33 10.04
C GLU A 145 -3.15 -4.15 9.16
N ALA A 146 -4.23 -4.31 8.38
CA ALA A 146 -4.80 -3.20 7.60
C ALA A 146 -5.29 -2.05 8.50
N ILE A 147 -5.90 -2.37 9.65
CA ILE A 147 -6.30 -1.40 10.67
C ILE A 147 -5.06 -0.66 11.21
N ASP A 148 -4.04 -1.43 11.62
CA ASP A 148 -2.84 -0.88 12.25
C ASP A 148 -2.05 0.00 11.27
N LEU A 149 -1.94 -0.43 10.02
CA LEU A 149 -1.27 0.32 8.96
C LEU A 149 -2.02 1.59 8.53
N MET A 150 -3.32 1.68 8.76
CA MET A 150 -4.07 2.89 8.39
C MET A 150 -3.63 4.12 9.18
N ALA A 151 -3.39 3.99 10.48
CA ALA A 151 -2.84 5.08 11.29
C ALA A 151 -1.39 5.44 10.85
N VAL A 152 -0.57 4.40 10.61
CA VAL A 152 0.80 4.57 10.09
C VAL A 152 0.79 5.29 8.74
N ALA A 153 -0.16 4.97 7.86
CA ALA A 153 -0.27 5.59 6.54
C ALA A 153 -0.54 7.10 6.63
N PHE A 154 -1.46 7.52 7.50
CA PHE A 154 -1.72 8.96 7.73
C PHE A 154 -0.54 9.67 8.36
N ASP A 155 0.10 9.07 9.36
CA ASP A 155 1.27 9.67 10.02
C ASP A 155 2.46 9.77 9.06
N THR A 156 2.69 8.76 8.24
CA THR A 156 3.73 8.75 7.19
C THR A 156 3.44 9.82 6.13
N ALA A 157 2.19 9.92 5.67
CA ALA A 157 1.78 10.95 4.71
C ALA A 157 2.04 12.35 5.26
N ASP A 158 1.64 12.61 6.51
CA ASP A 158 1.84 13.91 7.17
C ASP A 158 3.33 14.21 7.39
N LYS A 159 4.13 13.22 7.82
CA LYS A 159 5.57 13.36 8.11
C LYS A 159 6.36 13.77 6.88
N TYR A 160 6.12 13.10 5.76
CA TYR A 160 6.90 13.33 4.53
C TYR A 160 6.21 14.24 3.53
N ARG A 161 4.99 14.71 3.81
CA ARG A 161 4.17 15.47 2.87
C ARG A 161 4.09 14.77 1.52
N ASN A 162 3.77 13.49 1.55
CA ASN A 162 3.76 12.61 0.39
C ASN A 162 2.49 11.76 0.38
N PRO A 163 1.88 11.50 -0.78
CA PRO A 163 0.77 10.54 -0.83
C PRO A 163 1.23 9.14 -0.44
N VAL A 164 0.38 8.43 0.32
CA VAL A 164 0.60 7.05 0.75
C VAL A 164 -0.51 6.19 0.18
N MET A 165 -0.15 5.02 -0.34
CA MET A 165 -1.12 4.04 -0.81
C MET A 165 -1.12 2.81 0.10
N VAL A 166 -2.31 2.33 0.45
CA VAL A 166 -2.50 1.01 1.06
C VAL A 166 -3.12 0.12 -0.01
N VAL A 167 -2.44 -0.98 -0.34
CA VAL A 167 -2.93 -1.94 -1.33
C VAL A 167 -3.36 -3.22 -0.61
N ALA A 168 -4.62 -3.59 -0.74
CA ALA A 168 -5.11 -4.89 -0.28
C ALA A 168 -5.88 -5.55 -1.43
N ASP A 169 -5.85 -6.87 -1.49
CA ASP A 169 -6.69 -7.58 -2.45
C ASP A 169 -8.14 -7.69 -1.95
N GLY A 170 -9.05 -8.03 -2.86
CA GLY A 170 -10.46 -8.17 -2.53
C GLY A 170 -10.77 -9.21 -1.46
N MET A 171 -9.86 -10.19 -1.22
CA MET A 171 -10.05 -11.19 -0.16
C MET A 171 -9.97 -10.56 1.22
N ILE A 172 -8.92 -9.78 1.51
CA ILE A 172 -8.75 -9.07 2.80
C ILE A 172 -9.94 -8.15 3.05
N CYS A 173 -10.43 -7.45 2.03
CA CYS A 173 -11.53 -6.52 2.18
C CYS A 173 -12.89 -7.22 2.41
N GLN A 174 -13.08 -8.44 1.91
CA GLN A 174 -14.34 -9.17 2.02
C GLN A 174 -14.41 -10.13 3.21
N MET A 175 -13.27 -10.61 3.73
CA MET A 175 -13.27 -11.52 4.88
C MET A 175 -13.71 -10.81 6.16
N MET A 176 -14.23 -11.60 7.11
CA MET A 176 -14.55 -11.15 8.46
C MET A 176 -13.55 -11.73 9.44
N GLU A 177 -12.94 -10.87 10.25
CA GLU A 177 -12.01 -11.27 11.30
C GLU A 177 -12.37 -10.58 12.64
N PRO A 178 -12.06 -11.20 13.78
CA PRO A 178 -12.11 -10.54 15.06
C PRO A 178 -10.95 -9.55 15.16
N VAL A 179 -11.26 -8.27 15.32
CA VAL A 179 -10.28 -7.17 15.30
C VAL A 179 -10.36 -6.33 16.56
N VAL A 180 -9.26 -5.68 16.88
CA VAL A 180 -9.18 -4.65 17.91
C VAL A 180 -9.04 -3.30 17.22
N LEU A 181 -10.01 -2.45 17.43
CA LEU A 181 -9.98 -1.08 16.89
C LEU A 181 -9.15 -0.17 17.80
N PRO A 182 -8.29 0.72 17.24
CA PRO A 182 -7.61 1.74 18.03
C PRO A 182 -8.59 2.74 18.64
N GLU A 183 -8.15 3.50 19.64
CA GLU A 183 -8.95 4.59 20.18
C GLU A 183 -9.15 5.70 19.14
N MET A 184 -10.30 6.38 19.21
CA MET A 184 -10.61 7.52 18.34
C MET A 184 -9.67 8.69 18.65
N GLN A 185 -8.91 9.16 17.66
CA GLN A 185 -8.10 10.36 17.81
C GLN A 185 -8.97 11.62 17.68
N ASP A 186 -8.87 12.54 18.65
CA ASP A 186 -9.39 13.91 18.50
C ASP A 186 -8.41 14.72 17.61
N TYR A 187 -8.35 14.34 16.34
CA TYR A 187 -7.42 14.96 15.40
C TYR A 187 -7.88 16.36 14.99
N LYS A 188 -7.01 17.32 15.20
CA LYS A 188 -7.14 18.69 14.70
C LYS A 188 -5.90 19.05 13.89
N VAL A 189 -6.11 19.77 12.79
CA VAL A 189 -4.98 20.24 11.97
C VAL A 189 -4.15 21.23 12.78
N ASP A 190 -2.91 20.88 13.02
CA ASP A 190 -1.95 21.82 13.63
C ASP A 190 -1.32 22.71 12.56
N TYR A 191 -1.87 23.90 12.41
CA TYR A 191 -1.38 24.88 11.44
C TYR A 191 -0.05 25.54 11.88
N SER A 192 0.43 25.32 13.10
CA SER A 192 1.77 25.74 13.49
C SER A 192 2.85 24.85 12.88
N VAL A 193 2.52 23.57 12.64
CA VAL A 193 3.36 22.60 11.94
C VAL A 193 3.07 22.62 10.43
N LYS A 194 1.80 22.57 10.04
CA LYS A 194 1.38 22.58 8.62
C LYS A 194 1.29 24.03 8.09
N THR A 195 2.39 24.76 8.15
CA THR A 195 2.46 26.18 7.73
C THR A 195 2.19 26.39 6.24
N TRP A 196 2.43 25.37 5.44
CA TRP A 196 2.21 25.32 4.00
C TRP A 196 0.72 25.23 3.61
N ALA A 197 -0.18 24.84 4.55
CA ALA A 197 -1.57 24.57 4.25
C ALA A 197 -2.34 25.85 3.82
N ALA A 198 -3.12 25.73 2.74
CA ALA A 198 -4.00 26.79 2.22
C ALA A 198 -5.34 26.77 2.97
N ASN A 199 -5.40 27.41 4.14
CA ASN A 199 -6.57 27.37 5.04
C ASN A 199 -7.38 28.67 5.09
N GLY A 200 -7.26 29.54 4.11
CA GLY A 200 -7.99 30.82 4.01
C GLY A 200 -7.46 31.95 4.92
N HIS A 201 -6.50 31.69 5.80
CA HIS A 201 -5.91 32.69 6.72
C HIS A 201 -4.68 33.42 6.13
N GLY A 202 -4.61 33.59 4.81
CA GLY A 202 -3.46 34.17 4.12
C GLY A 202 -3.03 35.55 4.61
N MET A 203 -3.97 36.35 5.12
CA MET A 203 -3.68 37.70 5.65
C MET A 203 -2.99 37.68 7.03
N SER A 204 -3.11 36.59 7.78
CA SER A 204 -2.53 36.42 9.13
C SER A 204 -1.20 35.66 9.11
N LYS A 205 -0.79 35.09 7.97
CA LYS A 205 0.47 34.39 7.80
C LYS A 205 1.57 35.32 7.30
N PRO A 206 2.84 35.05 7.64
CA PRO A 206 3.98 35.86 7.17
C PRO A 206 4.18 35.76 5.64
N HIS A 207 3.61 34.75 5.00
CA HIS A 207 3.63 34.55 3.55
C HIS A 207 2.37 33.82 3.09
N ARG A 208 2.03 33.99 1.82
CA ARG A 208 0.89 33.29 1.18
C ARG A 208 1.22 31.81 1.02
N ALA A 209 0.31 30.93 1.45
CA ALA A 209 0.38 29.50 1.12
C ALA A 209 -0.04 29.32 -0.36
N ILE A 210 0.83 28.68 -1.14
CA ILE A 210 0.58 28.39 -2.57
C ILE A 210 0.68 26.87 -2.73
N ILE A 211 -0.39 26.27 -3.25
CA ILE A 211 -0.42 24.87 -3.67
C ILE A 211 -0.37 24.87 -5.19
N ASN A 212 0.66 24.28 -5.75
CA ASN A 212 0.91 24.31 -7.18
C ASN A 212 1.68 23.05 -7.63
N SER A 213 1.31 22.52 -8.79
CA SER A 213 2.02 21.46 -9.50
C SER A 213 2.50 21.86 -10.89
N LEU A 214 2.29 23.14 -11.27
CA LEU A 214 2.72 23.66 -12.55
C LEU A 214 4.00 24.49 -12.38
N TYR A 215 5.08 24.07 -13.03
CA TYR A 215 6.36 24.74 -13.09
C TYR A 215 6.73 25.00 -14.53
N ILE A 216 6.60 26.27 -14.98
CA ILE A 216 6.92 26.67 -16.36
C ILE A 216 8.44 26.87 -16.51
N ASN A 217 9.09 27.37 -15.46
CA ASN A 217 10.54 27.49 -15.43
C ASN A 217 11.16 26.12 -15.11
N THR A 218 12.06 25.66 -15.95
CA THR A 218 12.74 24.36 -15.78
C THR A 218 13.60 24.30 -14.53
N GLU A 219 14.24 25.39 -14.13
CA GLU A 219 15.06 25.46 -12.92
C GLU A 219 14.22 25.27 -11.65
N ASP A 220 13.00 25.83 -11.62
CA ASP A 220 12.06 25.63 -10.50
C ASP A 220 11.57 24.17 -10.42
N LEU A 221 11.37 23.51 -11.57
CA LEU A 221 11.01 22.11 -11.65
C LEU A 221 12.16 21.19 -11.20
N ASP A 222 13.40 21.51 -11.59
CA ASP A 222 14.59 20.78 -11.13
C ASP A 222 14.73 20.88 -9.61
N MET A 223 14.59 22.07 -9.02
CA MET A 223 14.61 22.26 -7.57
C MET A 223 13.50 21.49 -6.85
N LEU A 224 12.30 21.38 -7.42
CA LEU A 224 11.24 20.54 -6.88
C LEU A 224 11.69 19.08 -6.86
N ASN A 225 12.16 18.55 -8.01
CA ASN A 225 12.58 17.15 -8.11
C ASN A 225 13.74 16.83 -7.17
N GLU A 226 14.71 17.72 -6.99
CA GLU A 226 15.79 17.56 -6.00
C GLU A 226 15.23 17.39 -4.57
N ARG A 227 14.23 18.20 -4.16
CA ARG A 227 13.57 18.05 -2.86
C ARG A 227 12.82 16.74 -2.74
N LEU A 228 12.04 16.37 -3.78
CA LEU A 228 11.32 15.09 -3.79
C LEU A 228 12.28 13.91 -3.66
N GLN A 229 13.37 13.88 -4.44
CA GLN A 229 14.36 12.83 -4.36
C GLN A 229 15.07 12.79 -3.00
N ALA A 230 15.27 13.94 -2.35
CA ALA A 230 15.81 13.97 -0.99
C ALA A 230 14.83 13.34 0.02
N THR A 231 13.55 13.67 -0.10
CA THR A 231 12.47 13.06 0.72
C THR A 231 12.38 11.55 0.48
N TYR A 232 12.49 11.09 -0.77
CA TYR A 232 12.42 9.66 -1.08
C TYR A 232 13.60 8.88 -0.49
N ARG A 233 14.81 9.42 -0.55
CA ARG A 233 15.96 8.81 0.15
C ARG A 233 15.77 8.73 1.68
N GLU A 234 15.13 9.73 2.28
CA GLU A 234 14.78 9.68 3.70
C GLU A 234 13.73 8.60 3.99
N ILE A 235 12.71 8.46 3.12
CA ILE A 235 11.69 7.41 3.21
C ILE A 235 12.33 6.01 3.07
N GLU A 236 13.18 5.82 2.08
CA GLU A 236 13.91 4.56 1.87
C GLU A 236 14.76 4.17 3.07
N ALA A 237 15.36 5.14 3.73
CA ALA A 237 16.19 4.89 4.92
C ALA A 237 15.39 4.56 6.18
N ASN A 238 14.12 4.99 6.30
CA ASN A 238 13.39 4.97 7.57
C ASN A 238 12.09 4.20 7.56
N GLU A 239 11.49 3.91 6.39
CA GLU A 239 10.13 3.37 6.32
C GLU A 239 10.05 1.94 5.73
N VAL A 240 11.19 1.29 5.49
CA VAL A 240 11.21 -0.12 5.10
C VAL A 240 10.60 -0.96 6.22
N ARG A 241 9.56 -1.75 5.87
CA ARG A 241 8.88 -2.66 6.78
C ARG A 241 8.73 -4.02 6.13
N TYR A 242 9.03 -5.06 6.88
CA TYR A 242 8.92 -6.44 6.45
C TYR A 242 8.65 -7.37 7.63
N GLU A 243 8.24 -8.57 7.33
CA GLU A 243 8.15 -9.65 8.30
C GLU A 243 9.10 -10.78 7.89
N ALA A 244 9.90 -11.24 8.85
CA ALA A 244 10.73 -12.41 8.71
C ALA A 244 10.04 -13.62 9.38
N TYR A 245 9.86 -14.71 8.64
CA TYR A 245 9.18 -15.89 9.13
C TYR A 245 10.00 -17.15 8.84
N ASN A 246 10.24 -17.97 9.86
CA ASN A 246 10.88 -19.29 9.79
C ASN A 246 12.24 -19.34 9.03
N LEU A 247 13.08 -18.29 9.16
CA LEU A 247 14.33 -18.17 8.40
C LEU A 247 15.46 -19.10 8.93
N GLU A 248 15.44 -19.46 10.21
CA GLU A 248 16.51 -20.26 10.82
C GLU A 248 16.61 -21.64 10.16
N GLY A 249 17.76 -21.94 9.56
CA GLY A 249 18.02 -23.20 8.87
C GLY A 249 17.23 -23.40 7.58
N ALA A 250 16.66 -22.33 7.01
CA ALA A 250 15.92 -22.41 5.75
C ALA A 250 16.83 -22.83 4.58
N GLU A 251 16.34 -23.73 3.73
CA GLU A 251 17.00 -24.15 2.49
C GLU A 251 16.54 -23.31 1.29
N ILE A 252 15.31 -22.80 1.34
CA ILE A 252 14.72 -21.87 0.37
C ILE A 252 14.11 -20.72 1.15
N VAL A 253 14.22 -19.50 0.63
CA VAL A 253 13.52 -18.32 1.14
C VAL A 253 12.44 -17.92 0.15
N CYS A 254 11.19 -17.90 0.60
CA CYS A 254 10.08 -17.34 -0.17
C CYS A 254 10.01 -15.82 -0.01
N THR A 255 9.40 -15.16 -1.00
CA THR A 255 8.87 -13.81 -0.85
C THR A 255 7.46 -13.75 -1.42
N ALA A 256 6.56 -13.05 -0.74
CA ALA A 256 5.16 -12.88 -1.10
C ALA A 256 4.57 -11.72 -0.30
N PHE A 257 3.48 -11.09 -0.78
CA PHE A 257 2.80 -10.03 -0.03
C PHE A 257 1.27 -10.27 0.06
N GLY A 258 0.59 -9.53 0.93
CA GLY A 258 -0.85 -9.58 1.09
C GLY A 258 -1.39 -10.98 1.41
N THR A 259 -2.52 -11.34 0.85
CA THR A 259 -3.17 -12.65 1.04
C THR A 259 -2.27 -13.81 0.60
N VAL A 260 -1.51 -13.64 -0.47
CA VAL A 260 -0.59 -14.70 -0.97
C VAL A 260 0.47 -15.05 0.06
N ALA A 261 0.96 -14.07 0.83
CA ALA A 261 1.90 -14.34 1.92
C ALA A 261 1.29 -15.21 3.03
N ARG A 262 0.00 -15.04 3.34
CA ARG A 262 -0.71 -15.92 4.30
C ARG A 262 -0.76 -17.37 3.80
N ILE A 263 -1.08 -17.53 2.53
CA ILE A 263 -1.15 -18.86 1.90
C ILE A 263 0.24 -19.50 1.88
N THR A 264 1.27 -18.73 1.53
CA THR A 264 2.66 -19.19 1.54
C THR A 264 3.11 -19.63 2.94
N LYS A 265 2.71 -18.91 4.00
CA LYS A 265 2.99 -19.35 5.37
C LYS A 265 2.39 -20.71 5.72
N SER A 266 1.14 -20.97 5.29
CA SER A 266 0.51 -22.27 5.51
C SER A 266 1.29 -23.39 4.82
N ALA A 267 1.74 -23.18 3.58
CA ALA A 267 2.60 -24.14 2.88
C ALA A 267 3.95 -24.36 3.59
N ILE A 268 4.54 -23.30 4.16
CA ILE A 268 5.79 -23.39 4.94
C ILE A 268 5.59 -24.21 6.21
N ASP A 269 4.47 -24.00 6.92
CA ASP A 269 4.17 -24.75 8.14
C ASP A 269 3.99 -26.25 7.86
N ASP A 270 3.27 -26.62 6.81
CA ASP A 270 3.10 -28.00 6.36
C ASP A 270 4.46 -28.65 6.01
N LEU A 271 5.31 -27.94 5.25
CA LEU A 271 6.63 -28.43 4.87
C LEU A 271 7.57 -28.60 6.07
N LYS A 272 7.47 -27.72 7.06
CA LYS A 272 8.24 -27.80 8.29
C LYS A 272 7.91 -29.06 9.09
N GLU A 273 6.62 -29.43 9.16
CA GLU A 273 6.18 -30.71 9.79
C GLU A 273 6.74 -31.92 9.04
N GLU A 274 7.00 -31.82 7.73
CA GLU A 274 7.61 -32.84 6.90
C GLU A 274 9.16 -32.83 6.92
N GLY A 275 9.77 -31.94 7.71
CA GLY A 275 11.24 -31.83 7.84
C GLY A 275 11.93 -31.10 6.68
N PHE A 276 11.19 -30.26 5.95
CA PHE A 276 11.75 -29.35 4.97
C PHE A 276 11.60 -27.90 5.43
N ASN A 277 12.71 -27.26 5.77
CA ASN A 277 12.66 -25.91 6.31
C ASN A 277 12.73 -24.86 5.20
N VAL A 278 11.69 -24.05 5.11
CA VAL A 278 11.52 -22.94 4.17
C VAL A 278 11.27 -21.67 4.97
N GLY A 279 11.91 -20.56 4.59
CA GLY A 279 11.72 -19.26 5.21
C GLY A 279 10.86 -18.33 4.34
N LEU A 280 10.43 -17.21 4.91
CA LEU A 280 9.73 -16.16 4.17
C LEU A 280 10.23 -14.78 4.61
N ILE A 281 10.53 -13.93 3.65
CA ILE A 281 10.56 -12.48 3.82
C ILE A 281 9.32 -11.91 3.15
N ARG A 282 8.41 -11.36 3.95
CA ARG A 282 7.19 -10.71 3.49
C ARG A 282 7.35 -9.20 3.51
N PRO A 283 7.40 -8.52 2.35
CA PRO A 283 7.32 -7.07 2.32
C PRO A 283 5.98 -6.60 2.93
N ILE A 284 6.05 -5.67 3.88
CA ILE A 284 4.90 -4.88 4.37
C ILE A 284 4.87 -3.56 3.62
N THR A 285 6.04 -2.96 3.36
CA THR A 285 6.19 -1.90 2.35
C THR A 285 6.58 -2.51 1.01
N LEU A 286 5.79 -2.22 -0.03
CA LEU A 286 6.15 -2.56 -1.41
C LEU A 286 7.03 -1.46 -2.03
N TRP A 287 6.87 -0.22 -1.58
CA TRP A 287 7.81 0.86 -1.74
C TRP A 287 7.87 1.69 -0.44
N PRO A 288 9.04 1.88 0.18
CA PRO A 288 10.34 1.31 -0.22
C PRO A 288 10.38 -0.21 -0.04
N PHE A 289 11.01 -0.92 -0.99
CA PHE A 289 11.12 -2.37 -0.94
C PHE A 289 12.26 -2.83 -0.02
N PRO A 290 12.14 -3.93 0.74
CA PRO A 290 13.18 -4.42 1.65
C PRO A 290 14.30 -5.18 0.91
N TYR A 291 15.02 -4.49 0.02
CA TYR A 291 16.07 -5.09 -0.82
C TYR A 291 17.16 -5.77 0.01
N LYS A 292 17.67 -5.04 1.02
CA LYS A 292 18.76 -5.54 1.87
C LYS A 292 18.32 -6.74 2.71
N GLU A 293 17.16 -6.67 3.31
CA GLU A 293 16.64 -7.69 4.23
C GLU A 293 16.32 -8.99 3.48
N LEU A 294 15.80 -8.88 2.26
CA LEU A 294 15.58 -10.03 1.39
C LEU A 294 16.90 -10.63 0.93
N HIS A 295 17.85 -9.81 0.50
CA HIS A 295 19.19 -10.26 0.08
C HIS A 295 19.90 -10.98 1.23
N ASP A 296 19.96 -10.38 2.42
CA ASP A 296 20.64 -10.96 3.58
C ASP A 296 20.03 -12.32 4.00
N ALA A 297 18.69 -12.41 3.95
CA ALA A 297 18.01 -13.67 4.25
C ALA A 297 18.27 -14.75 3.17
N ALA A 298 18.23 -14.35 1.90
CA ALA A 298 18.36 -15.26 0.78
C ALA A 298 19.81 -15.76 0.54
N THR A 299 20.79 -14.99 0.99
CA THR A 299 22.23 -15.36 0.89
C THR A 299 22.79 -15.93 2.21
N ALA A 300 21.94 -16.14 3.21
CA ALA A 300 22.35 -16.76 4.48
C ALA A 300 22.88 -18.18 4.26
N PRO A 301 23.84 -18.66 5.11
CA PRO A 301 24.40 -19.99 4.97
C PRO A 301 23.33 -21.09 4.98
N GLY A 302 23.33 -21.93 3.95
CA GLY A 302 22.37 -23.03 3.79
C GLY A 302 21.21 -22.72 2.85
N VAL A 303 20.93 -21.46 2.57
CA VAL A 303 19.92 -21.08 1.57
C VAL A 303 20.44 -21.29 0.16
N LYS A 304 19.65 -21.94 -0.68
CA LYS A 304 20.05 -22.40 -2.03
C LYS A 304 19.30 -21.66 -3.14
N ALA A 305 18.11 -21.09 -2.84
CA ALA A 305 17.29 -20.39 -3.82
C ALA A 305 16.27 -19.47 -3.15
N VAL A 306 15.71 -18.56 -3.96
CA VAL A 306 14.53 -17.74 -3.61
C VAL A 306 13.36 -18.20 -4.46
N LEU A 307 12.17 -18.28 -3.87
CA LEU A 307 10.90 -18.43 -4.58
C LEU A 307 10.05 -17.18 -4.37
N ASP A 308 9.76 -16.47 -5.45
CA ASP A 308 8.78 -15.39 -5.46
C ASP A 308 7.39 -15.94 -5.78
N VAL A 309 6.40 -15.59 -4.94
CA VAL A 309 5.02 -16.10 -5.05
C VAL A 309 4.05 -14.91 -5.16
N GLU A 310 3.33 -14.82 -6.29
CA GLU A 310 2.45 -13.68 -6.55
C GLU A 310 1.11 -14.09 -7.18
N LEU A 311 0.10 -13.22 -7.04
CA LEU A 311 -1.16 -13.32 -7.77
C LEU A 311 -1.15 -12.36 -8.98
N ASN A 312 -0.09 -12.48 -9.78
CA ASN A 312 0.13 -11.77 -11.04
C ASN A 312 1.24 -12.48 -11.84
N ALA A 313 1.73 -11.87 -12.90
CA ALA A 313 2.74 -12.43 -13.82
C ALA A 313 4.19 -12.13 -13.43
N GLY A 314 4.48 -11.87 -12.15
CA GLY A 314 5.84 -11.62 -11.66
C GLY A 314 6.23 -10.14 -11.70
N GLN A 315 5.39 -9.26 -11.17
CA GLN A 315 5.71 -7.83 -11.09
C GLN A 315 6.68 -7.54 -9.94
N MET A 316 6.47 -8.12 -8.74
CA MET A 316 7.42 -8.02 -7.64
C MET A 316 8.71 -8.80 -7.91
N LEU A 317 8.64 -9.84 -8.74
CA LEU A 317 9.80 -10.62 -9.19
C LEU A 317 10.94 -9.74 -9.74
N GLU A 318 10.63 -8.60 -10.37
CA GLU A 318 11.66 -7.67 -10.85
C GLU A 318 12.47 -7.08 -9.69
N ASP A 319 11.80 -6.65 -8.61
CA ASP A 319 12.45 -6.13 -7.41
C ASP A 319 13.19 -7.25 -6.65
N VAL A 320 12.65 -8.47 -6.63
CA VAL A 320 13.33 -9.65 -6.06
C VAL A 320 14.63 -9.94 -6.82
N LYS A 321 14.61 -9.93 -8.14
CA LYS A 321 15.81 -10.09 -8.97
C LYS A 321 16.82 -8.98 -8.74
N LEU A 322 16.34 -7.74 -8.62
CA LEU A 322 17.19 -6.60 -8.32
C LEU A 322 17.82 -6.73 -6.92
N ALA A 323 17.08 -7.19 -5.92
CA ALA A 323 17.60 -7.46 -4.59
C ALA A 323 18.71 -8.53 -4.63
N MET A 324 18.52 -9.59 -5.40
CA MET A 324 19.52 -10.68 -5.50
C MET A 324 20.75 -10.29 -6.30
N ASN A 325 20.66 -9.40 -7.26
CA ASN A 325 21.76 -8.93 -8.12
C ASN A 325 22.64 -10.06 -8.73
N GLY A 326 22.07 -11.25 -8.88
CA GLY A 326 22.75 -12.44 -9.37
C GLY A 326 23.43 -13.31 -8.29
N ASP A 327 23.40 -12.92 -7.03
CA ASP A 327 24.04 -13.63 -5.93
C ASP A 327 23.29 -14.89 -5.52
N GLN A 328 22.02 -15.03 -5.91
CA GLN A 328 21.20 -16.19 -5.61
C GLN A 328 20.27 -16.56 -6.78
N LYS A 329 19.96 -17.87 -6.90
CA LYS A 329 18.96 -18.37 -7.85
C LYS A 329 17.58 -17.90 -7.44
N VAL A 330 16.85 -17.28 -8.37
CA VAL A 330 15.45 -16.84 -8.17
C VAL A 330 14.55 -17.65 -9.08
N ASP A 331 13.52 -18.26 -8.48
CA ASP A 331 12.43 -18.93 -9.19
C ASP A 331 11.10 -18.22 -8.90
N PHE A 332 10.09 -18.50 -9.68
CA PHE A 332 8.80 -17.84 -9.64
C PHE A 332 7.65 -18.84 -9.64
N PHE A 333 6.63 -18.55 -8.85
CA PHE A 333 5.33 -19.19 -8.90
C PHE A 333 4.23 -18.14 -8.84
N GLY A 334 3.31 -18.15 -9.80
CA GLY A 334 2.24 -17.17 -9.84
C GLY A 334 1.03 -17.64 -10.61
N HIS A 335 -0.13 -17.16 -10.17
CA HIS A 335 -1.38 -17.29 -10.89
C HIS A 335 -1.76 -15.96 -11.52
N TYR A 336 -2.27 -16.02 -12.75
CA TYR A 336 -2.70 -14.84 -13.52
C TYR A 336 -4.21 -14.64 -13.39
N GLY A 337 -4.64 -13.40 -13.42
CA GLY A 337 -6.04 -13.08 -13.24
C GLY A 337 -6.46 -13.13 -11.78
N SER A 338 -7.36 -14.00 -11.39
CA SER A 338 -7.94 -14.02 -10.05
C SER A 338 -8.04 -15.42 -9.43
N HIS A 339 -7.28 -16.36 -9.97
CA HIS A 339 -7.20 -17.70 -9.39
C HIS A 339 -6.21 -17.68 -8.22
N MET A 340 -6.75 -17.80 -7.00
CA MET A 340 -5.93 -17.77 -5.78
C MET A 340 -5.08 -19.05 -5.70
N PRO A 341 -3.76 -18.96 -5.45
CA PRO A 341 -2.95 -20.15 -5.24
C PRO A 341 -3.38 -20.89 -3.97
N THR A 342 -3.18 -22.19 -3.95
CA THR A 342 -3.41 -23.01 -2.75
C THR A 342 -2.09 -23.31 -2.02
N PRO A 343 -2.12 -23.63 -0.71
CA PRO A 343 -0.92 -24.07 0.01
C PRO A 343 -0.29 -25.30 -0.65
N GLU A 344 -1.09 -26.24 -1.16
CA GLU A 344 -0.64 -27.46 -1.83
C GLU A 344 0.15 -27.17 -3.11
N GLU A 345 -0.32 -26.26 -3.95
CA GLU A 345 0.39 -25.86 -5.18
C GLU A 345 1.74 -25.21 -4.88
N ILE A 346 1.79 -24.35 -3.85
CA ILE A 346 3.06 -23.72 -3.40
C ILE A 346 4.00 -24.78 -2.85
N LYS A 347 3.48 -25.71 -2.05
CA LYS A 347 4.23 -26.83 -1.50
C LYS A 347 4.83 -27.72 -2.59
N GLU A 348 4.03 -28.12 -3.59
CA GLU A 348 4.49 -28.90 -4.75
C GLU A 348 5.62 -28.18 -5.49
N LYS A 349 5.48 -26.87 -5.72
CA LYS A 349 6.54 -26.05 -6.32
C LYS A 349 7.82 -26.07 -5.50
N LEU A 350 7.75 -25.88 -4.19
CA LEU A 350 8.90 -25.90 -3.29
C LEU A 350 9.60 -27.26 -3.24
N LEU A 351 8.83 -28.36 -3.22
CA LEU A 351 9.37 -29.71 -3.28
C LEU A 351 10.09 -29.97 -4.62
N SER A 352 9.50 -29.54 -5.73
CA SER A 352 10.14 -29.66 -7.05
C SER A 352 11.46 -28.87 -7.15
N MET A 353 11.54 -27.72 -6.48
CA MET A 353 12.79 -26.95 -6.41
C MET A 353 13.85 -27.69 -5.58
N ARG A 354 13.45 -28.32 -4.45
CA ARG A 354 14.36 -29.07 -3.57
C ARG A 354 15.06 -30.24 -4.30
N GLU A 355 14.35 -30.90 -5.22
CA GLU A 355 14.89 -32.04 -5.99
C GLU A 355 15.99 -31.64 -6.98
N VAL A 356 16.05 -30.37 -7.40
CA VAL A 356 17.00 -29.86 -8.40
C VAL A 356 18.08 -28.92 -7.84
N LEU A 357 18.06 -28.68 -6.52
CA LEU A 357 19.04 -27.89 -5.78
C LEU A 357 20.07 -28.78 -5.08
#